data_c390fb3712381c1aebdd57a5e5546ca9
#
_entry.id   c390fb3712381c1aebdd57a5e5546ca9
#
_cell.length_a   1.000
_cell.length_b   1.000
_cell.length_c   1.000
_cell.angle_alpha   90.00
_cell.angle_beta   90.00
_cell.angle_gamma   90.00
#
_symmetry.space_group_name_H-M   'P 1'
#
loop_
_entity.id
_entity.type
_entity.pdbx_description
1 polymer ?
#
loop_
_entity_poly.entity_id
_entity_poly.type
_entity_poly.pdbx_seq_one_letter_code
_entity_poly.pdbx_strand_id
1 'polypeptide(L)'
;MQFLYSWQDVKISLERMSEIHDREEEETPERMITGFNGSDRDIEIRDVTFQYEGIHSPKVLERINLKIPRGKITAIVGTSGSGKTTLIKLLLGYYNPVEGDIRVGGNDLRSFSLLWWRDQCGAVMQDGYLFSESIARNIAVDDGEIDKSRLLLAARIANIEEFIERLPLKYNTVIGPDGQGVSQGQRQRILIARAVYKNPSYLFFDEATNSLDANNERAIVENLTDFYRG
;
A
#
# COMPACT_ATOMS: atom_id res chain seq x y z
N MET A 1 -50.09 5.29 -3.61
CA MET A 1 -49.18 4.96 -2.51
C MET A 1 -47.82 4.51 -3.00
N GLN A 2 -47.67 3.64 -4.00
CA GLN A 2 -46.36 3.20 -4.55
C GLN A 2 -45.46 4.33 -5.04
N PHE A 3 -46.03 5.41 -5.60
CA PHE A 3 -45.30 6.57 -6.13
C PHE A 3 -44.57 7.37 -5.03
N LEU A 4 -45.10 7.45 -3.84
CA LEU A 4 -44.50 8.16 -2.70
C LEU A 4 -43.30 7.38 -2.11
N TYR A 5 -43.35 6.05 -2.09
CA TYR A 5 -42.25 5.24 -1.64
C TYR A 5 -41.06 5.30 -2.63
N SER A 6 -41.35 5.23 -3.93
CA SER A 6 -40.34 5.39 -4.98
C SER A 6 -39.64 6.75 -4.91
N TRP A 7 -40.36 7.82 -4.57
CA TRP A 7 -39.77 9.15 -4.41
C TRP A 7 -38.89 9.26 -3.18
N GLN A 8 -39.24 8.60 -2.08
CA GLN A 8 -38.40 8.54 -0.87
C GLN A 8 -37.08 7.77 -1.13
N ASP A 9 -37.17 6.65 -1.83
CA ASP A 9 -35.97 5.86 -2.17
C ASP A 9 -35.02 6.63 -3.08
N VAL A 10 -35.56 7.35 -4.06
CA VAL A 10 -34.76 8.23 -4.94
C VAL A 10 -34.09 9.35 -4.15
N LYS A 11 -34.84 9.99 -3.22
CA LYS A 11 -34.30 11.06 -2.38
C LYS A 11 -33.16 10.57 -1.48
N ILE A 12 -33.33 9.40 -0.82
CA ILE A 12 -32.30 8.79 0.02
C ILE A 12 -31.06 8.43 -0.81
N SER A 13 -31.27 7.92 -2.03
CA SER A 13 -30.17 7.60 -2.92
C SER A 13 -29.40 8.84 -3.39
N LEU A 14 -30.10 9.92 -3.69
CA LEU A 14 -29.51 11.21 -4.03
C LEU A 14 -28.77 11.84 -2.85
N GLU A 15 -29.32 11.80 -1.64
CA GLU A 15 -28.65 12.28 -0.43
C GLU A 15 -27.37 11.51 -0.16
N ARG A 16 -27.35 10.17 -0.31
CA ARG A 16 -26.12 9.37 -0.18
C ARG A 16 -25.08 9.66 -1.27
N MET A 17 -25.52 9.93 -2.49
CA MET A 17 -24.62 10.36 -3.57
C MET A 17 -24.05 11.75 -3.29
N SER A 18 -24.87 12.68 -2.78
CA SER A 18 -24.44 14.03 -2.40
C SER A 18 -23.42 13.99 -1.27
N GLU A 19 -23.62 13.15 -0.24
CA GLU A 19 -22.64 12.96 0.85
C GLU A 19 -21.24 12.53 0.36
N ILE A 20 -21.18 11.78 -0.74
CA ILE A 20 -19.91 11.39 -1.35
C ILE A 20 -19.35 12.52 -2.22
N HIS A 21 -20.21 13.21 -2.96
CA HIS A 21 -19.83 14.27 -3.90
C HIS A 21 -19.41 15.57 -3.21
N ASP A 22 -20.00 15.84 -2.05
CA ASP A 22 -19.73 17.04 -1.24
C ASP A 22 -18.52 16.86 -0.28
N ARG A 23 -17.86 15.69 -0.30
CA ARG A 23 -16.62 15.52 0.45
C ARG A 23 -15.51 16.33 -0.20
N GLU A 24 -14.74 17.01 0.65
CA GLU A 24 -13.53 17.69 0.20
C GLU A 24 -12.59 16.70 -0.48
N GLU A 25 -12.06 17.09 -1.62
CA GLU A 25 -11.02 16.32 -2.30
C GLU A 25 -9.79 16.19 -1.41
N GLU A 26 -9.17 15.02 -1.41
CA GLU A 26 -7.98 14.73 -0.59
C GLU A 26 -6.79 15.63 -0.99
N GLU A 27 -6.75 16.08 -2.24
CA GLU A 27 -5.72 16.94 -2.79
C GLU A 27 -6.30 18.28 -3.25
N THR A 28 -5.69 19.38 -2.79
CA THR A 28 -5.88 20.70 -3.41
C THR A 28 -4.82 20.93 -4.50
N PRO A 29 -5.19 21.32 -5.73
CA PRO A 29 -4.26 21.37 -6.89
C PRO A 29 -3.10 22.36 -6.75
N GLU A 30 -3.12 23.22 -5.76
CA GLU A 30 -2.29 24.42 -5.69
C GLU A 30 -0.98 24.25 -4.91
N ARG A 31 -0.01 23.59 -5.32
CA ARG A 31 1.39 23.56 -4.82
C ARG A 31 1.97 22.18 -4.51
N MET A 32 1.62 21.18 -5.26
CA MET A 32 2.12 19.84 -4.95
C MET A 32 3.40 19.51 -5.69
N ILE A 33 4.40 19.08 -4.93
CA ILE A 33 5.66 18.57 -5.48
C ILE A 33 5.37 17.20 -6.12
N THR A 34 5.75 17.04 -7.40
CA THR A 34 5.67 15.79 -8.17
C THR A 34 7.05 15.27 -8.56
N GLY A 35 8.03 15.41 -7.68
CA GLY A 35 9.40 14.98 -7.91
C GLY A 35 10.29 15.14 -6.69
N PHE A 36 11.41 14.43 -6.65
CA PHE A 36 12.41 14.63 -5.60
C PHE A 36 13.43 15.68 -6.01
N ASN A 37 13.69 16.62 -5.14
CA ASN A 37 14.76 17.60 -5.30
C ASN A 37 16.07 17.02 -4.74
N GLY A 38 16.99 16.63 -5.61
CA GLY A 38 18.31 16.11 -5.20
C GLY A 38 18.38 14.59 -5.06
N SER A 39 19.50 14.12 -4.51
CA SER A 39 19.84 12.71 -4.34
C SER A 39 19.41 12.14 -2.98
N ASP A 40 19.19 12.99 -1.98
CA ASP A 40 18.70 12.57 -0.68
C ASP A 40 17.23 12.16 -0.79
N ARG A 41 16.93 10.97 -0.34
CA ARG A 41 15.59 10.37 -0.32
C ARG A 41 15.34 9.63 0.98
N ASP A 42 16.07 9.97 2.03
CA ASP A 42 15.80 9.45 3.36
C ASP A 42 14.43 9.93 3.84
N ILE A 43 13.73 9.08 4.59
CA ILE A 43 12.51 9.48 5.29
C ILE A 43 12.90 9.83 6.72
N GLU A 44 12.54 11.02 7.17
CA GLU A 44 12.73 11.48 8.53
C GLU A 44 11.38 11.76 9.19
N ILE A 45 11.16 11.16 10.34
CA ILE A 45 10.00 11.35 11.20
C ILE A 45 10.49 12.14 12.40
N ARG A 46 9.89 13.31 12.67
CA ARG A 46 10.34 14.27 13.70
C ARG A 46 9.22 14.58 14.66
N ASP A 47 9.36 14.16 15.91
CA ASP A 47 8.42 14.38 17.02
C ASP A 47 6.96 14.09 16.67
N VAL A 48 6.72 13.07 15.85
CA VAL A 48 5.39 12.74 15.36
C VAL A 48 4.52 12.17 16.48
N THR A 49 3.40 12.85 16.70
CA THR A 49 2.31 12.41 17.57
C THR A 49 1.06 12.21 16.71
N PHE A 50 0.35 11.10 16.92
CA PHE A 50 -0.87 10.78 16.18
C PHE A 50 -1.93 10.10 17.02
N GLN A 51 -3.21 10.42 16.73
CA GLN A 51 -4.44 9.82 17.24
C GLN A 51 -5.51 9.81 16.15
N TYR A 52 -6.40 8.80 16.14
CA TYR A 52 -7.38 8.63 15.04
C TYR A 52 -8.58 9.57 15.13
N GLU A 53 -9.11 9.82 16.31
CA GLU A 53 -10.38 10.52 16.49
C GLU A 53 -10.25 11.68 17.49
N GLY A 54 -10.15 12.92 16.97
CA GLY A 54 -10.26 14.13 17.78
C GLY A 54 -9.29 14.24 18.97
N ILE A 55 -9.33 15.37 19.64
CA ILE A 55 -8.36 15.76 20.70
C ILE A 55 -8.45 14.88 21.96
N HIS A 56 -9.53 14.14 22.15
CA HIS A 56 -9.77 13.34 23.34
C HIS A 56 -9.54 11.83 23.15
N SER A 57 -9.19 11.37 21.95
CA SER A 57 -8.86 9.96 21.70
C SER A 57 -7.46 9.63 22.23
N PRO A 58 -7.19 8.37 22.60
CA PRO A 58 -5.86 7.98 23.04
C PRO A 58 -4.83 8.15 21.92
N LYS A 59 -3.67 8.67 22.28
CA LYS A 59 -2.53 8.77 21.37
C LYS A 59 -2.06 7.38 21.00
N VAL A 60 -1.95 7.11 19.68
CA VAL A 60 -1.44 5.85 19.15
C VAL A 60 0.07 5.92 18.93
N LEU A 61 0.56 7.08 18.53
CA LEU A 61 1.99 7.40 18.44
C LEU A 61 2.26 8.66 19.24
N GLU A 62 3.34 8.69 19.98
CA GLU A 62 3.72 9.83 20.82
C GLU A 62 5.20 10.16 20.64
N ARG A 63 5.48 11.36 20.11
CA ARG A 63 6.82 11.92 19.90
C ARG A 63 7.80 10.95 19.21
N ILE A 64 7.33 10.29 18.15
CA ILE A 64 8.16 9.34 17.42
C ILE A 64 9.22 10.11 16.61
N ASN A 65 10.46 9.69 16.80
CA ASN A 65 11.62 10.15 16.04
C ASN A 65 12.27 8.94 15.37
N LEU A 66 12.35 8.93 14.04
CA LEU A 66 12.91 7.83 13.27
C LEU A 66 13.49 8.34 11.96
N LYS A 67 14.65 7.79 11.57
CA LYS A 67 15.23 7.99 10.25
C LYS A 67 15.23 6.65 9.50
N ILE A 68 14.68 6.63 8.29
CA ILE A 68 14.67 5.50 7.37
C ILE A 68 15.62 5.85 6.21
N PRO A 69 16.84 5.31 6.19
CA PRO A 69 17.81 5.61 5.15
C PRO A 69 17.40 4.99 3.81
N ARG A 70 17.63 5.73 2.74
CA ARG A 70 17.45 5.23 1.37
C ARG A 70 18.29 3.96 1.12
N GLY A 71 17.72 3.01 0.38
CA GLY A 71 18.42 1.79 -0.04
C GLY A 71 18.78 0.86 1.12
N LYS A 72 18.13 1.03 2.27
CA LYS A 72 18.27 0.17 3.45
C LYS A 72 16.95 -0.47 3.82
N ILE A 73 17.03 -1.65 4.41
CA ILE A 73 15.89 -2.29 5.07
C ILE A 73 15.86 -1.77 6.50
N THR A 74 14.73 -1.22 6.90
CA THR A 74 14.46 -0.78 8.28
C THR A 74 13.37 -1.65 8.88
N ALA A 75 13.69 -2.41 9.91
CA ALA A 75 12.71 -3.20 10.64
C ALA A 75 12.15 -2.43 11.83
N ILE A 76 10.81 -2.33 11.91
CA ILE A 76 10.09 -1.73 13.02
C ILE A 76 9.50 -2.86 13.86
N VAL A 77 10.01 -3.04 15.07
CA VAL A 77 9.59 -4.08 16.00
C VAL A 77 8.81 -3.51 17.17
N GLY A 78 7.84 -4.26 17.64
CA GLY A 78 7.00 -3.85 18.76
C GLY A 78 5.84 -4.84 18.96
N THR A 79 5.22 -4.81 20.15
CA THR A 79 4.05 -5.63 20.47
C THR A 79 2.87 -5.33 19.56
N SER A 80 1.88 -6.24 19.51
CA SER A 80 0.62 -5.94 18.82
C SER A 80 -0.02 -4.69 19.42
N GLY A 81 -0.58 -3.81 18.58
CA GLY A 81 -1.16 -2.54 19.02
C GLY A 81 -0.16 -1.41 19.32
N SER A 82 1.15 -1.61 19.11
CA SER A 82 2.16 -0.54 19.32
C SER A 82 2.19 0.56 18.26
N GLY A 83 1.25 0.57 17.31
CA GLY A 83 1.15 1.62 16.28
C GLY A 83 1.95 1.38 15.00
N LYS A 84 2.52 0.19 14.76
CA LYS A 84 3.29 -0.11 13.52
C LYS A 84 2.48 0.15 12.25
N THR A 85 1.30 -0.42 12.16
CA THR A 85 0.36 -0.19 11.04
C THR A 85 -0.01 1.28 10.89
N THR A 86 -0.20 1.98 12.00
CA THR A 86 -0.50 3.42 12.02
C THR A 86 0.65 4.22 11.45
N LEU A 87 1.89 3.89 11.82
CA LEU A 87 3.07 4.55 11.28
C LEU A 87 3.18 4.36 9.76
N ILE A 88 2.94 3.13 9.25
CA ILE A 88 2.91 2.87 7.81
C ILE A 88 1.82 3.70 7.12
N LYS A 89 0.61 3.80 7.71
CA LYS A 89 -0.47 4.62 7.17
C LYS A 89 -0.12 6.11 7.10
N LEU A 90 0.61 6.63 8.08
CA LEU A 90 1.14 8.00 8.05
C LEU A 90 2.18 8.16 6.93
N LEU A 91 3.09 7.20 6.78
CA LEU A 91 4.10 7.20 5.71
C LEU A 91 3.47 7.11 4.31
N LEU A 92 2.34 6.44 4.16
CA LEU A 92 1.57 6.40 2.90
C LEU A 92 0.69 7.64 2.68
N GLY A 93 0.67 8.57 3.63
CA GLY A 93 -0.12 9.81 3.54
C GLY A 93 -1.62 9.57 3.66
N TYR A 94 -2.09 8.48 4.32
CA TYR A 94 -3.51 8.30 4.61
C TYR A 94 -4.01 9.17 5.75
N TYR A 95 -3.09 9.62 6.59
CA TYR A 95 -3.37 10.53 7.71
C TYR A 95 -2.23 11.52 7.86
N ASN A 96 -2.54 12.68 8.40
CA ASN A 96 -1.54 13.67 8.79
C ASN A 96 -1.25 13.53 10.30
N PRO A 97 0.01 13.70 10.74
CA PRO A 97 0.32 13.75 12.16
C PRO A 97 -0.38 14.96 12.82
N VAL A 98 -0.77 14.81 14.11
CA VAL A 98 -1.34 15.90 14.90
C VAL A 98 -0.23 16.88 15.33
N GLU A 99 0.94 16.34 15.66
CA GLU A 99 2.14 17.12 15.99
C GLU A 99 3.34 16.52 15.27
N GLY A 100 4.36 17.35 15.01
CA GLY A 100 5.56 16.94 14.29
C GLY A 100 5.40 16.93 12.78
N ASP A 101 6.41 16.43 12.09
CA ASP A 101 6.42 16.34 10.63
C ASP A 101 7.08 15.05 10.13
N ILE A 102 6.73 14.66 8.91
CA ILE A 102 7.38 13.58 8.16
C ILE A 102 7.99 14.21 6.93
N ARG A 103 9.28 13.98 6.72
CA ARG A 103 10.03 14.54 5.59
C ARG A 103 10.58 13.43 4.69
N VAL A 104 10.59 13.72 3.41
CA VAL A 104 11.20 12.86 2.39
C VAL A 104 12.18 13.72 1.58
N GLY A 105 13.46 13.37 1.62
CA GLY A 105 14.49 14.18 0.97
C GLY A 105 14.48 15.64 1.44
N GLY A 106 14.21 15.88 2.72
CA GLY A 106 14.15 17.22 3.32
C GLY A 106 12.83 17.97 3.12
N ASN A 107 11.93 17.53 2.22
CA ASN A 107 10.62 18.17 2.00
C ASN A 107 9.56 17.53 2.90
N ASP A 108 8.63 18.33 3.41
CA ASP A 108 7.49 17.83 4.17
C ASP A 108 6.62 16.93 3.28
N LEU A 109 6.19 15.77 3.79
CA LEU A 109 5.35 14.82 3.06
C LEU A 109 4.04 15.46 2.58
N ARG A 110 3.49 16.40 3.36
CA ARG A 110 2.27 17.16 3.01
C ARG A 110 2.44 18.08 1.80
N SER A 111 3.68 18.35 1.38
CA SER A 111 3.97 19.16 0.20
C SER A 111 3.94 18.37 -1.10
N PHE A 112 3.94 17.03 -1.03
CA PHE A 112 3.87 16.19 -2.22
C PHE A 112 2.43 15.96 -2.66
N SER A 113 2.20 15.83 -3.97
CA SER A 113 0.98 15.21 -4.45
C SER A 113 0.88 13.79 -3.88
N LEU A 114 -0.23 13.48 -3.21
CA LEU A 114 -0.45 12.16 -2.61
C LEU A 114 -0.55 11.08 -3.68
N LEU A 115 -1.14 11.42 -4.83
CA LEU A 115 -1.20 10.52 -5.98
C LEU A 115 0.22 10.17 -6.44
N TRP A 116 1.07 11.18 -6.66
CA TRP A 116 2.46 10.98 -7.06
C TRP A 116 3.26 10.25 -5.98
N TRP A 117 3.09 10.64 -4.70
CA TRP A 117 3.78 10.00 -3.58
C TRP A 117 3.42 8.51 -3.46
N ARG A 118 2.13 8.19 -3.48
CA ARG A 118 1.66 6.80 -3.44
C ARG A 118 2.09 6.00 -4.66
N ASP A 119 2.34 6.69 -5.78
CA ASP A 119 2.94 6.05 -6.95
C ASP A 119 4.40 5.67 -6.72
N GLN A 120 5.13 6.41 -5.91
CA GLN A 120 6.49 6.06 -5.47
C GLN A 120 6.51 4.97 -4.39
N CYS A 121 5.36 4.56 -3.86
CA CYS A 121 5.24 3.60 -2.77
C CYS A 121 4.61 2.28 -3.23
N GLY A 122 5.21 1.16 -2.87
CA GLY A 122 4.58 -0.15 -2.85
C GLY A 122 4.23 -0.50 -1.40
N ALA A 123 3.02 -1.02 -1.17
CA ALA A 123 2.58 -1.39 0.17
C ALA A 123 1.94 -2.76 0.18
N VAL A 124 2.30 -3.57 1.17
CA VAL A 124 1.64 -4.85 1.48
C VAL A 124 1.09 -4.74 2.89
N MET A 125 -0.21 -4.49 2.95
CA MET A 125 -0.94 -4.36 4.22
C MET A 125 -1.42 -5.73 4.71
N GLN A 126 -1.65 -5.85 6.01
CA GLN A 126 -2.13 -7.07 6.67
C GLN A 126 -3.42 -7.60 6.03
N ASP A 127 -4.36 -6.71 5.70
CA ASP A 127 -5.66 -7.03 5.11
C ASP A 127 -5.68 -6.89 3.58
N GLY A 128 -4.55 -7.15 2.91
CA GLY A 128 -4.46 -7.05 1.46
C GLY A 128 -5.51 -7.91 0.75
N TYR A 129 -6.16 -7.37 -0.29
CA TYR A 129 -7.26 -8.02 -1.02
C TYR A 129 -6.82 -8.52 -2.40
N LEU A 130 -7.33 -9.71 -2.79
CA LEU A 130 -7.24 -10.22 -4.15
C LEU A 130 -8.59 -10.07 -4.84
N PHE A 131 -8.57 -9.51 -6.04
CA PHE A 131 -9.76 -9.34 -6.87
C PHE A 131 -10.14 -10.67 -7.55
N SER A 132 -11.43 -10.85 -7.86
CA SER A 132 -11.92 -11.96 -8.71
C SER A 132 -11.49 -11.78 -10.16
N GLU A 133 -10.17 -11.83 -10.38
CA GLU A 133 -9.48 -11.55 -11.63
C GLU A 133 -8.31 -12.52 -11.84
N SER A 134 -7.70 -12.50 -13.03
CA SER A 134 -6.50 -13.29 -13.31
C SER A 134 -5.36 -12.93 -12.37
N ILE A 135 -4.42 -13.85 -12.16
CA ILE A 135 -3.19 -13.58 -11.39
C ILE A 135 -2.43 -12.40 -11.99
N ALA A 136 -2.34 -12.32 -13.32
CA ALA A 136 -1.69 -11.19 -14.01
C ALA A 136 -2.35 -9.85 -13.65
N ARG A 137 -3.69 -9.77 -13.69
CA ARG A 137 -4.45 -8.58 -13.31
C ARG A 137 -4.32 -8.25 -11.84
N ASN A 138 -4.29 -9.27 -10.97
CA ASN A 138 -4.07 -9.08 -9.54
C ASN A 138 -2.67 -8.52 -9.22
N ILE A 139 -1.67 -8.83 -10.03
CA ILE A 139 -0.31 -8.29 -9.85
C ILE A 139 -0.19 -6.90 -10.46
N ALA A 140 -0.65 -6.70 -11.70
CA ALA A 140 -0.50 -5.43 -12.41
C ALA A 140 -1.41 -4.33 -11.87
N VAL A 141 -2.66 -4.66 -11.48
CA VAL A 141 -3.70 -3.72 -10.97
C VAL A 141 -3.85 -2.50 -11.89
N ASP A 142 -3.73 -2.69 -13.17
CA ASP A 142 -3.84 -1.65 -14.18
C ASP A 142 -4.84 -2.11 -15.26
N ASP A 143 -5.68 -1.20 -15.72
CA ASP A 143 -6.61 -1.45 -16.83
C ASP A 143 -5.91 -1.43 -18.19
N GLY A 144 -4.65 -1.01 -18.24
CA GLY A 144 -3.82 -0.93 -19.43
C GLY A 144 -3.23 -2.27 -19.88
N GLU A 145 -2.27 -2.18 -20.78
CA GLU A 145 -1.50 -3.32 -21.27
C GLU A 145 -0.47 -3.77 -20.20
N ILE A 146 -0.52 -5.05 -19.84
CA ILE A 146 0.36 -5.61 -18.80
C ILE A 146 1.77 -5.78 -19.39
N ASP A 147 2.78 -5.14 -18.78
CA ASP A 147 4.17 -5.37 -19.10
C ASP A 147 4.59 -6.77 -18.61
N LYS A 148 4.76 -7.66 -19.57
CA LYS A 148 5.10 -9.05 -19.30
C LYS A 148 6.46 -9.21 -18.62
N SER A 149 7.43 -8.38 -18.93
CA SER A 149 8.77 -8.46 -18.34
C SER A 149 8.73 -8.09 -16.86
N ARG A 150 8.01 -7.01 -16.53
CA ARG A 150 7.77 -6.58 -15.14
C ARG A 150 6.95 -7.61 -14.37
N LEU A 151 5.94 -8.20 -15.00
CA LEU A 151 5.09 -9.23 -14.38
C LEU A 151 5.91 -10.45 -13.95
N LEU A 152 6.75 -10.97 -14.85
CA LEU A 152 7.62 -12.11 -14.57
C LEU A 152 8.65 -11.77 -13.49
N LEU A 153 9.26 -10.59 -13.56
CA LEU A 153 10.23 -10.13 -12.55
C LEU A 153 9.57 -10.03 -11.17
N ALA A 154 8.39 -9.40 -11.08
CA ALA A 154 7.66 -9.28 -9.82
C ALA A 154 7.29 -10.64 -9.22
N ALA A 155 6.86 -11.59 -10.06
CA ALA A 155 6.56 -12.95 -9.61
C ALA A 155 7.79 -13.69 -9.09
N ARG A 156 8.98 -13.50 -9.70
CA ARG A 156 10.26 -14.05 -9.23
C ARG A 156 10.67 -13.46 -7.89
N ILE A 157 10.64 -12.13 -7.77
CA ILE A 157 11.00 -11.44 -6.53
C ILE A 157 10.11 -11.91 -5.37
N ALA A 158 8.81 -12.05 -5.61
CA ALA A 158 7.85 -12.55 -4.63
C ALA A 158 7.90 -14.08 -4.42
N ASN A 159 8.82 -14.79 -5.08
CA ASN A 159 8.97 -16.25 -5.02
C ASN A 159 7.67 -17.02 -5.29
N ILE A 160 6.84 -16.56 -6.27
CA ILE A 160 5.55 -17.15 -6.61
C ILE A 160 5.50 -17.73 -8.04
N GLU A 161 6.53 -17.46 -8.88
CA GLU A 161 6.59 -17.86 -10.28
C GLU A 161 6.37 -19.36 -10.47
N GLU A 162 7.07 -20.20 -9.69
CA GLU A 162 6.97 -21.66 -9.81
C GLU A 162 5.54 -22.17 -9.51
N PHE A 163 4.86 -21.60 -8.53
CA PHE A 163 3.48 -21.92 -8.26
C PHE A 163 2.59 -21.56 -9.45
N ILE A 164 2.74 -20.36 -10.01
CA ILE A 164 1.93 -19.87 -11.14
C ILE A 164 2.16 -20.76 -12.38
N GLU A 165 3.41 -21.12 -12.67
CA GLU A 165 3.76 -21.95 -13.84
C GLU A 165 3.18 -23.38 -13.78
N ARG A 166 2.89 -23.91 -12.59
CA ARG A 166 2.23 -25.21 -12.40
C ARG A 166 0.72 -25.17 -12.63
N LEU A 167 0.11 -23.99 -12.67
CA LEU A 167 -1.33 -23.86 -12.90
C LEU A 167 -1.67 -24.09 -14.40
N PRO A 168 -2.80 -24.72 -14.72
CA PRO A 168 -3.18 -24.99 -16.12
C PRO A 168 -3.26 -23.73 -16.99
N LEU A 169 -3.78 -22.61 -16.44
CA LEU A 169 -3.91 -21.33 -17.13
C LEU A 169 -2.80 -20.33 -16.74
N LYS A 170 -1.82 -20.75 -15.92
CA LYS A 170 -0.71 -19.94 -15.46
C LYS A 170 -1.18 -18.56 -14.96
N TYR A 171 -0.60 -17.49 -15.49
CA TYR A 171 -0.94 -16.09 -15.15
C TYR A 171 -2.39 -15.71 -15.49
N ASN A 172 -3.07 -16.45 -16.39
CA ASN A 172 -4.47 -16.21 -16.73
C ASN A 172 -5.45 -16.94 -15.79
N THR A 173 -4.96 -17.65 -14.79
CA THR A 173 -5.81 -18.30 -13.78
C THR A 173 -6.54 -17.24 -12.97
N VAL A 174 -7.87 -17.30 -12.97
CA VAL A 174 -8.71 -16.41 -12.15
C VAL A 174 -8.65 -16.89 -10.71
N ILE A 175 -8.38 -15.97 -9.80
CA ILE A 175 -8.26 -16.16 -8.35
C ILE A 175 -9.18 -15.17 -7.62
N GLY A 176 -9.24 -15.27 -6.31
CA GLY A 176 -10.10 -14.39 -5.49
C GLY A 176 -11.38 -15.09 -5.04
N PRO A 177 -12.37 -14.35 -4.52
CA PRO A 177 -13.59 -14.93 -3.96
C PRO A 177 -14.37 -15.84 -4.91
N ASP A 178 -14.41 -15.48 -6.21
CA ASP A 178 -15.17 -16.20 -7.24
C ASP A 178 -14.29 -17.07 -8.14
N GLY A 179 -12.99 -17.16 -7.85
CA GLY A 179 -12.02 -17.91 -8.63
C GLY A 179 -11.40 -19.09 -7.89
N GLN A 180 -10.25 -19.55 -8.39
CA GLN A 180 -9.48 -20.61 -7.73
C GLN A 180 -8.96 -20.12 -6.38
N GLY A 181 -9.19 -20.90 -5.33
CA GLY A 181 -8.64 -20.63 -4.00
C GLY A 181 -7.12 -20.70 -4.00
N VAL A 182 -6.51 -19.78 -3.28
CA VAL A 182 -5.06 -19.74 -3.01
C VAL A 182 -4.81 -19.81 -1.51
N SER A 183 -3.71 -20.43 -1.10
CA SER A 183 -3.32 -20.44 0.31
C SER A 183 -2.96 -19.03 0.80
N GLN A 184 -2.96 -18.83 2.13
CA GLN A 184 -2.60 -17.53 2.70
C GLN A 184 -1.18 -17.10 2.31
N GLY A 185 -0.21 -18.01 2.29
CA GLY A 185 1.15 -17.71 1.84
C GLY A 185 1.23 -17.40 0.33
N GLN A 186 0.43 -18.06 -0.52
CA GLN A 186 0.35 -17.73 -1.95
C GLN A 186 -0.29 -16.35 -2.15
N ARG A 187 -1.39 -16.06 -1.42
CA ARG A 187 -2.04 -14.74 -1.41
C ARG A 187 -1.04 -13.65 -1.06
N GLN A 188 -0.29 -13.85 0.02
CA GLN A 188 0.71 -12.89 0.49
C GLN A 188 1.79 -12.64 -0.58
N ARG A 189 2.31 -13.69 -1.22
CA ARG A 189 3.30 -13.55 -2.29
C ARG A 189 2.75 -12.84 -3.52
N ILE A 190 1.48 -13.03 -3.88
CA ILE A 190 0.83 -12.28 -4.97
C ILE A 190 0.72 -10.78 -4.60
N LEU A 191 0.40 -10.45 -3.35
CA LEU A 191 0.37 -9.07 -2.88
C LEU A 191 1.77 -8.42 -2.88
N ILE A 192 2.81 -9.19 -2.54
CA ILE A 192 4.21 -8.74 -2.66
C ILE A 192 4.56 -8.49 -4.13
N ALA A 193 4.22 -9.42 -5.04
CA ALA A 193 4.42 -9.24 -6.48
C ALA A 193 3.72 -7.97 -7.00
N ARG A 194 2.48 -7.70 -6.56
CA ARG A 194 1.74 -6.46 -6.86
C ARG A 194 2.51 -5.22 -6.44
N ALA A 195 3.02 -5.19 -5.22
CA ALA A 195 3.78 -4.05 -4.70
C ALA A 195 5.07 -3.82 -5.50
N VAL A 196 5.77 -4.89 -5.90
CA VAL A 196 7.02 -4.84 -6.67
C VAL A 196 6.77 -4.49 -8.13
N TYR A 197 5.66 -4.96 -8.75
CA TYR A 197 5.35 -4.70 -10.16
C TYR A 197 5.32 -3.20 -10.48
N LYS A 198 4.89 -2.38 -9.54
CA LYS A 198 4.86 -0.93 -9.62
C LYS A 198 6.25 -0.30 -9.76
N ASN A 199 7.31 -1.04 -9.46
CA ASN A 199 8.70 -0.57 -9.39
C ASN A 199 8.86 0.67 -8.48
N PRO A 200 8.38 0.60 -7.23
CA PRO A 200 8.33 1.74 -6.33
C PRO A 200 9.70 2.12 -5.79
N SER A 201 9.86 3.40 -5.41
CA SER A 201 11.04 3.89 -4.70
C SER A 201 11.11 3.44 -3.23
N TYR A 202 9.95 3.13 -2.63
CA TYR A 202 9.81 2.67 -1.25
C TYR A 202 8.87 1.48 -1.18
N LEU A 203 9.20 0.50 -0.33
CA LEU A 203 8.32 -0.62 -0.02
C LEU A 203 8.01 -0.65 1.46
N PHE A 204 6.72 -0.76 1.77
CA PHE A 204 6.21 -0.87 3.13
C PHE A 204 5.52 -2.22 3.32
N PHE A 205 5.94 -2.95 4.35
CA PHE A 205 5.38 -4.24 4.70
C PHE A 205 4.79 -4.19 6.11
N ASP A 206 3.48 -4.42 6.22
CA ASP A 206 2.77 -4.53 7.49
C ASP A 206 2.44 -5.99 7.76
N GLU A 207 3.26 -6.64 8.58
CA GLU A 207 3.15 -8.07 8.91
C GLU A 207 3.07 -8.98 7.67
N ALA A 208 3.64 -8.54 6.55
CA ALA A 208 3.52 -9.18 5.25
C ALA A 208 4.22 -10.55 5.16
N THR A 209 5.00 -10.94 6.16
CA THR A 209 5.73 -12.23 6.17
C THR A 209 5.18 -13.22 7.18
N ASN A 210 4.24 -12.82 8.05
CA ASN A 210 3.71 -13.68 9.12
C ASN A 210 3.07 -15.00 8.64
N SER A 211 2.56 -15.03 7.41
CA SER A 211 1.94 -16.22 6.79
C SER A 211 2.88 -17.01 5.89
N LEU A 212 4.15 -16.59 5.79
CA LEU A 212 5.18 -17.26 5.02
C LEU A 212 5.96 -18.22 5.90
N ASP A 213 6.37 -19.34 5.32
CA ASP A 213 7.40 -20.16 5.96
C ASP A 213 8.79 -19.49 5.86
N ALA A 214 9.70 -19.88 6.74
CA ALA A 214 11.01 -19.26 6.87
C ALA A 214 11.84 -19.28 5.56
N ASN A 215 11.65 -20.28 4.70
CA ASN A 215 12.38 -20.39 3.43
C ASN A 215 11.85 -19.36 2.41
N ASN A 216 10.53 -19.21 2.30
CA ASN A 216 9.91 -18.21 1.43
C ASN A 216 10.22 -16.79 1.91
N GLU A 217 10.13 -16.54 3.22
CA GLU A 217 10.49 -15.24 3.79
C GLU A 217 11.92 -14.84 3.46
N ARG A 218 12.87 -15.74 3.70
CA ARG A 218 14.28 -15.51 3.40
C ARG A 218 14.51 -15.24 1.92
N ALA A 219 13.97 -16.07 1.03
CA ALA A 219 14.11 -15.90 -0.41
C ALA A 219 13.56 -14.53 -0.89
N ILE A 220 12.41 -14.11 -0.38
CA ILE A 220 11.83 -12.82 -0.72
C ILE A 220 12.71 -11.65 -0.24
N VAL A 221 13.23 -11.71 0.99
CA VAL A 221 14.11 -10.67 1.53
C VAL A 221 15.42 -10.58 0.73
N GLU A 222 16.00 -11.71 0.36
CA GLU A 222 17.20 -11.77 -0.49
C GLU A 222 16.90 -11.16 -1.87
N ASN A 223 15.82 -11.59 -2.54
CA ASN A 223 15.41 -11.09 -3.85
C ASN A 223 15.13 -9.58 -3.84
N LEU A 224 14.43 -9.08 -2.82
CA LEU A 224 14.16 -7.65 -2.65
C LEU A 224 15.47 -6.86 -2.42
N THR A 225 16.38 -7.41 -1.63
CA THR A 225 17.69 -6.77 -1.38
C THR A 225 18.47 -6.62 -2.68
N ASP A 226 18.49 -7.66 -3.51
CA ASP A 226 19.18 -7.62 -4.79
C ASP A 226 18.48 -6.66 -5.79
N PHE A 227 17.14 -6.65 -5.81
CA PHE A 227 16.36 -5.75 -6.65
C PHE A 227 16.65 -4.27 -6.38
N TYR A 228 16.85 -3.88 -5.11
CA TYR A 228 17.15 -2.48 -4.73
C TYR A 228 18.64 -2.13 -4.71
N ARG A 229 19.52 -3.10 -4.87
CA ARG A 229 20.97 -2.85 -5.00
C ARG A 229 21.44 -2.65 -6.44
N GLY A 230 20.69 -3.18 -7.41
CA GLY A 230 20.95 -3.06 -8.85
C GLY A 230 20.50 -1.73 -9.39
#